data_fd1c370892a1b4a511b11e26b6c6034d
#
_entry.id   fd1c370892a1b4a511b11e26b6c6034d
#
_cell.length_a   1.000
_cell.length_b   1.000
_cell.length_c   1.000
_cell.angle_alpha   90.00
_cell.angle_beta   90.00
_cell.angle_gamma   90.00
#
_symmetry.space_group_name_H-M   'P 1'
#
loop_
_entity.id
_entity.type
_entity.pdbx_description
1 polymer ?
#
loop_
_entity_poly.entity_id
_entity_poly.type
_entity_poly.pdbx_seq_one_letter_code
_entity_poly.pdbx_strand_id
1 'polypeptide(L)'
;KVAGWALLSMGAVPAVLATLALMAFGTLTDSDFASSFNGLVAGASSTTLAVVVQISLIFTLVTTIAMSLRSSSMSFESVQLKFKASIATPVIAIVAIAMAVLGLSYLGASGFWFNLQGYALFLAVPVAAWSGIFVSDVLIRRIAYHEVSLSRSYGFYKAVNITNTAGWLLAVALGWGLLKSDLVEFEWLGYLADLTTNAEFWAQSNFGVVIAFAIGLLLPVAAGIPRIKRQEQEVLAIEARRNDLRDVLGLVD
;
A
#
# COMPACT_ATOMS: atom_id res chain seq x y z
N LYS A 1 -0.50 -19.24 10.96
CA LYS A 1 -0.20 -18.54 12.23
C LYS A 1 1.10 -17.71 12.13
N VAL A 2 2.18 -18.24 11.54
CA VAL A 2 3.46 -17.52 11.40
C VAL A 2 3.32 -16.27 10.52
N ALA A 3 2.60 -16.35 9.40
CA ALA A 3 2.37 -15.20 8.51
C ALA A 3 1.60 -14.06 9.18
N GLY A 4 0.64 -14.38 10.06
CA GLY A 4 -0.09 -13.36 10.83
C GLY A 4 0.79 -12.60 11.82
N TRP A 5 1.69 -13.29 12.50
CA TRP A 5 2.66 -12.67 13.39
C TRP A 5 3.72 -11.85 12.64
N ALA A 6 4.13 -12.31 11.45
CA ALA A 6 5.04 -11.55 10.59
C ALA A 6 4.39 -10.25 10.09
N LEU A 7 3.12 -10.29 9.67
CA LEU A 7 2.35 -9.09 9.29
C LEU A 7 2.19 -8.10 10.45
N LEU A 8 1.90 -8.60 11.66
CA LEU A 8 1.78 -7.77 12.84
C LEU A 8 3.12 -7.15 13.24
N SER A 9 4.20 -7.94 13.27
CA SER A 9 5.50 -7.45 13.72
C SER A 9 6.20 -6.54 12.70
N MET A 10 6.06 -6.81 11.40
CA MET A 10 6.71 -6.04 10.34
C MET A 10 5.89 -4.87 9.82
N GLY A 11 4.57 -4.89 9.99
CA GLY A 11 3.67 -3.87 9.48
C GLY A 11 2.95 -3.07 10.57
N ALA A 12 2.07 -3.71 11.34
CA ALA A 12 1.17 -3.00 12.24
C ALA A 12 1.90 -2.36 13.42
N VAL A 13 2.82 -3.07 14.07
CA VAL A 13 3.56 -2.55 15.24
C VAL A 13 4.45 -1.36 14.86
N PRO A 14 5.31 -1.43 13.83
CA PRO A 14 6.09 -0.28 13.39
C PRO A 14 5.22 0.90 12.93
N ALA A 15 4.11 0.65 12.24
CA ALA A 15 3.21 1.71 11.81
C ALA A 15 2.55 2.43 12.99
N VAL A 16 2.08 1.69 14.00
CA VAL A 16 1.52 2.29 15.21
C VAL A 16 2.59 3.06 15.98
N LEU A 17 3.79 2.52 16.14
CA LEU A 17 4.88 3.21 16.81
C LEU A 17 5.33 4.47 16.06
N ALA A 18 5.41 4.41 14.71
CA ALA A 18 5.71 5.57 13.90
C ALA A 18 4.62 6.64 14.00
N THR A 19 3.34 6.24 13.99
CA THR A 19 2.21 7.17 14.14
C THR A 19 2.22 7.82 15.53
N LEU A 20 2.44 7.06 16.59
CA LEU A 20 2.55 7.60 17.95
C LEU A 20 3.74 8.53 18.10
N ALA A 21 4.89 8.17 17.50
CA ALA A 21 6.06 9.04 17.47
C ALA A 21 5.77 10.34 16.73
N LEU A 22 5.15 10.28 15.53
CA LEU A 22 4.76 11.46 14.75
C LEU A 22 3.74 12.34 15.50
N MET A 23 2.77 11.73 16.17
CA MET A 23 1.83 12.47 17.02
C MET A 23 2.52 13.15 18.20
N ALA A 24 3.40 12.44 18.90
CA ALA A 24 4.15 13.01 20.02
C ALA A 24 5.06 14.18 19.58
N PHE A 25 5.69 14.06 18.40
CA PHE A 25 6.53 15.11 17.84
C PHE A 25 5.74 16.25 17.20
N GLY A 26 4.67 15.95 16.49
CA GLY A 26 3.80 16.94 15.87
C GLY A 26 3.12 17.89 16.88
N THR A 27 2.87 17.40 18.10
CA THR A 27 2.34 18.25 19.20
C THR A 27 3.41 19.09 19.91
N LEU A 28 4.68 18.73 19.75
CA LEU A 28 5.80 19.43 20.39
C LEU A 28 6.47 20.48 19.49
N THR A 29 6.28 20.37 18.18
CA THR A 29 6.90 21.27 17.19
C THR A 29 5.87 21.67 16.14
N ASP A 30 5.55 22.95 16.09
CA ASP A 30 4.70 23.58 15.06
C ASP A 30 5.44 23.67 13.69
N SER A 31 6.19 22.63 13.34
CA SER A 31 7.19 22.69 12.27
C SER A 31 7.06 21.53 11.29
N ASP A 32 7.44 21.77 10.04
CA ASP A 32 7.52 20.79 8.95
C ASP A 32 8.26 19.51 9.35
N PHE A 33 7.91 18.37 8.71
CA PHE A 33 8.51 17.06 8.97
C PHE A 33 10.05 17.07 8.99
N ALA A 34 10.68 17.82 8.09
CA ALA A 34 12.16 17.94 8.04
C ALA A 34 12.74 18.68 9.24
N SER A 35 12.05 19.69 9.76
CA SER A 35 12.47 20.43 10.95
C SER A 35 12.17 19.67 12.22
N SER A 36 11.08 18.88 12.26
CA SER A 36 10.79 17.93 13.34
C SER A 36 11.87 16.85 13.43
N PHE A 37 12.37 16.38 12.30
CA PHE A 37 13.45 15.42 12.22
C PHE A 37 14.80 15.98 12.70
N ASN A 38 15.15 17.18 12.26
CA ASN A 38 16.33 17.90 12.75
C ASN A 38 16.20 18.23 14.23
N GLY A 39 14.99 18.54 14.69
CA GLY A 39 14.66 18.77 16.11
C GLY A 39 14.86 17.52 16.97
N LEU A 40 14.54 16.32 16.43
CA LEU A 40 14.79 15.03 17.07
C LEU A 40 16.29 14.79 17.30
N VAL A 41 17.08 15.07 16.28
CA VAL A 41 18.55 14.92 16.34
C VAL A 41 19.16 15.99 17.26
N ALA A 42 18.68 17.25 17.19
CA ALA A 42 19.16 18.35 18.00
C ALA A 42 18.69 18.30 19.47
N GLY A 43 17.49 17.75 19.72
CA GLY A 43 16.93 17.55 21.06
C GLY A 43 17.47 16.32 21.79
N ALA A 44 18.30 15.52 21.13
CA ALA A 44 18.96 14.40 21.78
C ALA A 44 19.90 14.91 22.88
N SER A 45 19.65 14.50 24.11
CA SER A 45 20.34 14.95 25.30
C SER A 45 21.84 14.60 25.34
N SER A 46 22.34 13.85 24.37
CA SER A 46 23.75 13.52 24.21
C SER A 46 24.10 13.32 22.72
N THR A 47 25.34 13.67 22.36
CA THR A 47 25.90 13.45 21.01
C THR A 47 25.83 11.98 20.61
N THR A 48 26.01 11.04 21.55
CA THR A 48 25.92 9.60 21.31
C THR A 48 24.52 9.19 20.88
N LEU A 49 23.47 9.73 21.53
CA LEU A 49 22.09 9.43 21.17
C LEU A 49 21.75 9.98 19.77
N ALA A 50 22.21 11.20 19.46
CA ALA A 50 22.03 11.79 18.13
C ALA A 50 22.64 10.92 17.02
N VAL A 51 23.87 10.41 17.23
CA VAL A 51 24.55 9.52 16.28
C VAL A 51 23.79 8.20 16.12
N VAL A 52 23.31 7.59 17.20
CA VAL A 52 22.54 6.35 17.14
C VAL A 52 21.24 6.54 16.36
N VAL A 53 20.52 7.65 16.57
CA VAL A 53 19.31 7.99 15.83
C VAL A 53 19.61 8.18 14.35
N GLN A 54 20.67 8.92 14.00
CA GLN A 54 21.06 9.12 12.60
C GLN A 54 21.40 7.80 11.89
N ILE A 55 22.20 6.93 12.53
CA ILE A 55 22.56 5.63 11.97
C ILE A 55 21.32 4.76 11.76
N SER A 56 20.41 4.72 12.74
CA SER A 56 19.15 3.95 12.65
C SER A 56 18.29 4.42 11.49
N LEU A 57 18.25 5.73 11.25
CA LEU A 57 17.50 6.32 10.16
C LEU A 57 18.11 6.02 8.80
N ILE A 58 19.41 6.15 8.65
CA ILE A 58 20.11 5.79 7.41
C ILE A 58 19.84 4.32 7.10
N PHE A 59 19.93 3.44 8.09
CA PHE A 59 19.66 2.02 7.90
C PHE A 59 18.20 1.75 7.49
N THR A 60 17.25 2.44 8.11
CA THR A 60 15.82 2.35 7.75
C THR A 60 15.57 2.82 6.32
N LEU A 61 16.14 3.96 5.92
CA LEU A 61 16.03 4.49 4.56
C LEU A 61 16.61 3.53 3.52
N VAL A 62 17.82 3.02 3.75
CA VAL A 62 18.46 2.05 2.84
C VAL A 62 17.61 0.79 2.69
N THR A 63 17.10 0.25 3.79
CA THR A 63 16.23 -0.94 3.78
C THR A 63 14.93 -0.67 3.02
N THR A 64 14.29 0.48 3.26
CA THR A 64 13.06 0.88 2.57
C THR A 64 13.28 1.04 1.07
N ILE A 65 14.37 1.69 0.65
CA ILE A 65 14.73 1.86 -0.75
C ILE A 65 14.98 0.49 -1.41
N ALA A 66 15.72 -0.39 -0.75
CA ALA A 66 16.01 -1.73 -1.27
C ALA A 66 14.74 -2.56 -1.45
N MET A 67 13.82 -2.52 -0.48
CA MET A 67 12.52 -3.19 -0.57
C MET A 67 11.63 -2.60 -1.67
N SER A 68 11.60 -1.27 -1.82
CA SER A 68 10.82 -0.59 -2.85
C SER A 68 11.34 -0.92 -4.26
N LEU A 69 12.66 -0.95 -4.46
CA LEU A 69 13.27 -1.33 -5.74
C LEU A 69 12.98 -2.80 -6.07
N ARG A 70 13.03 -3.70 -5.11
CA ARG A 70 12.69 -5.10 -5.30
C ARG A 70 11.20 -5.27 -5.64
N SER A 71 10.31 -4.58 -4.92
CA SER A 71 8.87 -4.59 -5.21
C SER A 71 8.57 -4.07 -6.62
N SER A 72 9.24 -2.98 -7.01
CA SER A 72 9.09 -2.42 -8.35
C SER A 72 9.55 -3.40 -9.43
N SER A 73 10.69 -4.09 -9.24
CA SER A 73 11.17 -5.09 -10.22
C SER A 73 10.22 -6.27 -10.35
N MET A 74 9.61 -6.75 -9.25
CA MET A 74 8.58 -7.80 -9.29
C MET A 74 7.31 -7.33 -10.01
N SER A 75 6.93 -6.05 -9.86
CA SER A 75 5.80 -5.48 -10.59
C SER A 75 6.04 -5.45 -12.10
N PHE A 76 7.26 -5.16 -12.55
CA PHE A 76 7.62 -5.25 -13.98
C PHE A 76 7.56 -6.67 -14.52
N GLU A 77 7.98 -7.66 -13.74
CA GLU A 77 7.84 -9.08 -14.12
C GLU A 77 6.36 -9.49 -14.24
N SER A 78 5.51 -9.02 -13.35
CA SER A 78 4.08 -9.33 -13.36
C SER A 78 3.35 -8.77 -14.60
N VAL A 79 3.82 -7.65 -15.15
CA VAL A 79 3.29 -7.03 -16.41
C VAL A 79 3.85 -7.73 -17.66
N GLN A 80 4.59 -8.84 -17.50
CA GLN A 80 5.20 -9.62 -18.60
C GLN A 80 6.18 -8.82 -19.48
N LEU A 81 6.71 -7.72 -18.98
CA LEU A 81 7.82 -7.03 -19.62
C LEU A 81 9.05 -7.92 -19.49
N LYS A 82 9.59 -8.38 -20.63
CA LYS A 82 10.70 -9.34 -20.72
C LYS A 82 12.05 -8.76 -20.27
N PHE A 83 12.05 -7.93 -19.24
CA PHE A 83 13.27 -7.43 -18.64
C PHE A 83 13.70 -8.33 -17.48
N LYS A 84 14.95 -8.78 -17.50
CA LYS A 84 15.52 -9.49 -16.34
C LYS A 84 15.53 -8.54 -15.14
N ALA A 85 15.13 -9.02 -13.95
CA ALA A 85 15.15 -8.23 -12.71
C ALA A 85 16.49 -7.54 -12.45
N SER A 86 17.61 -8.17 -12.85
CA SER A 86 18.96 -7.62 -12.74
C SER A 86 19.18 -6.33 -13.56
N ILE A 87 18.38 -6.11 -14.61
CA ILE A 87 18.43 -4.89 -15.45
C ILE A 87 17.33 -3.92 -15.01
N ALA A 88 16.14 -4.41 -14.68
CA ALA A 88 15.01 -3.60 -14.27
C ALA A 88 15.32 -2.78 -13.01
N THR A 89 15.91 -3.41 -12.00
CA THR A 89 16.22 -2.74 -10.72
C THR A 89 17.14 -1.51 -10.87
N PRO A 90 18.30 -1.59 -11.51
CA PRO A 90 19.17 -0.41 -11.68
C PRO A 90 18.53 0.66 -12.59
N VAL A 91 17.78 0.27 -13.62
CA VAL A 91 17.07 1.23 -14.48
C VAL A 91 16.04 2.01 -13.67
N ILE A 92 15.22 1.34 -12.85
CA ILE A 92 14.24 2.00 -11.97
C ILE A 92 14.95 2.95 -10.99
N ALA A 93 16.07 2.52 -10.40
CA ALA A 93 16.84 3.35 -9.49
C ALA A 93 17.37 4.62 -10.17
N ILE A 94 17.93 4.48 -11.37
CA ILE A 94 18.44 5.62 -12.17
C ILE A 94 17.32 6.59 -12.52
N VAL A 95 16.17 6.07 -12.97
CA VAL A 95 14.99 6.90 -13.29
C VAL A 95 14.49 7.63 -12.06
N ALA A 96 14.38 6.95 -10.91
CA ALA A 96 13.93 7.56 -9.66
C ALA A 96 14.90 8.68 -9.20
N ILE A 97 16.20 8.44 -9.26
CA ILE A 97 17.22 9.45 -8.94
C ILE A 97 17.13 10.64 -9.91
N ALA A 98 17.02 10.38 -11.21
CA ALA A 98 16.90 11.44 -12.22
C ALA A 98 15.65 12.29 -11.98
N MET A 99 14.50 11.67 -11.70
CA MET A 99 13.27 12.37 -11.37
C MET A 99 13.41 13.22 -10.09
N ALA A 100 14.05 12.69 -9.05
CA ALA A 100 14.29 13.43 -7.82
C ALA A 100 15.22 14.63 -8.05
N VAL A 101 16.32 14.45 -8.77
CA VAL A 101 17.27 15.53 -9.10
C VAL A 101 16.61 16.61 -9.95
N LEU A 102 15.87 16.23 -10.99
CA LEU A 102 15.13 17.17 -11.82
C LEU A 102 14.06 17.92 -11.00
N GLY A 103 13.28 17.21 -10.20
CA GLY A 103 12.27 17.82 -9.33
C GLY A 103 12.85 18.83 -8.35
N LEU A 104 13.94 18.48 -7.69
CA LEU A 104 14.65 19.38 -6.77
C LEU A 104 15.26 20.59 -7.50
N SER A 105 15.76 20.39 -8.73
CA SER A 105 16.38 21.47 -9.53
C SER A 105 15.34 22.48 -10.03
N TYR A 106 14.15 22.02 -10.42
CA TYR A 106 13.10 22.88 -10.95
C TYR A 106 12.23 23.54 -9.88
N LEU A 107 11.89 22.80 -8.83
CA LEU A 107 10.91 23.24 -7.83
C LEU A 107 11.57 23.74 -6.54
N GLY A 108 12.87 23.51 -6.37
CA GLY A 108 13.52 23.68 -5.09
C GLY A 108 13.08 22.62 -4.06
N ALA A 109 13.70 22.58 -2.90
CA ALA A 109 13.44 21.53 -1.91
C ALA A 109 12.00 21.59 -1.37
N SER A 110 11.53 22.77 -0.99
CA SER A 110 10.16 22.95 -0.44
C SER A 110 9.09 22.62 -1.48
N GLY A 111 9.22 23.15 -2.70
CA GLY A 111 8.27 22.87 -3.78
C GLY A 111 8.27 21.40 -4.20
N PHE A 112 9.42 20.75 -4.24
CA PHE A 112 9.51 19.32 -4.53
C PHE A 112 8.77 18.48 -3.48
N TRP A 113 8.98 18.74 -2.19
CA TRP A 113 8.31 18.02 -1.12
C TRP A 113 6.80 18.26 -1.10
N PHE A 114 6.38 19.50 -1.31
CA PHE A 114 4.97 19.86 -1.39
C PHE A 114 4.24 19.10 -2.52
N ASN A 115 4.82 19.09 -3.72
CA ASN A 115 4.27 18.37 -4.85
C ASN A 115 4.28 16.85 -4.61
N LEU A 116 5.40 16.28 -4.12
CA LEU A 116 5.52 14.86 -3.83
C LEU A 116 4.46 14.40 -2.83
N GLN A 117 4.21 15.19 -1.77
CA GLN A 117 3.19 14.91 -0.77
C GLN A 117 1.79 14.93 -1.38
N GLY A 118 1.46 15.90 -2.21
CA GLY A 118 0.16 15.99 -2.88
C GLY A 118 -0.09 14.82 -3.82
N TYR A 119 0.89 14.45 -4.65
CA TYR A 119 0.77 13.26 -5.50
C TYR A 119 0.68 11.96 -4.71
N ALA A 120 1.46 11.83 -3.63
CA ALA A 120 1.40 10.67 -2.76
C ALA A 120 0.03 10.54 -2.09
N LEU A 121 -0.56 11.63 -1.65
CA LEU A 121 -1.88 11.68 -1.05
C LEU A 121 -2.98 11.32 -2.05
N PHE A 122 -2.88 11.84 -3.29
CA PHE A 122 -3.78 11.48 -4.38
C PHE A 122 -3.77 9.98 -4.67
N LEU A 123 -2.58 9.36 -4.72
CA LEU A 123 -2.41 7.93 -4.95
C LEU A 123 -2.76 7.07 -3.72
N ALA A 124 -2.70 7.63 -2.52
CA ALA A 124 -3.03 6.91 -1.30
C ALA A 124 -4.47 6.40 -1.28
N VAL A 125 -5.42 7.14 -1.84
CA VAL A 125 -6.85 6.74 -1.88
C VAL A 125 -7.07 5.45 -2.67
N PRO A 126 -6.69 5.35 -3.96
CA PRO A 126 -6.90 4.11 -4.73
C PRO A 126 -6.11 2.93 -4.18
N VAL A 127 -4.91 3.16 -3.64
CA VAL A 127 -4.10 2.12 -2.99
C VAL A 127 -4.75 1.65 -1.71
N ALA A 128 -5.27 2.55 -0.87
CA ALA A 128 -5.97 2.19 0.36
C ALA A 128 -7.25 1.38 0.07
N ALA A 129 -8.06 1.81 -0.88
CA ALA A 129 -9.26 1.08 -1.31
C ALA A 129 -8.91 -0.34 -1.79
N TRP A 130 -7.89 -0.47 -2.64
CA TRP A 130 -7.41 -1.76 -3.13
C TRP A 130 -6.89 -2.64 -2.00
N SER A 131 -6.08 -2.07 -1.10
CA SER A 131 -5.52 -2.77 0.05
C SER A 131 -6.63 -3.29 0.97
N GLY A 132 -7.68 -2.50 1.21
CA GLY A 132 -8.83 -2.93 1.98
C GLY A 132 -9.51 -4.17 1.37
N ILE A 133 -9.78 -4.16 0.06
CA ILE A 133 -10.37 -5.29 -0.66
C ILE A 133 -9.46 -6.53 -0.55
N PHE A 134 -8.16 -6.36 -0.76
CA PHE A 134 -7.20 -7.46 -0.71
C PHE A 134 -7.11 -8.08 0.69
N VAL A 135 -6.95 -7.24 1.72
CA VAL A 135 -6.89 -7.69 3.12
C VAL A 135 -8.15 -8.46 3.51
N SER A 136 -9.31 -7.93 3.16
CA SER A 136 -10.60 -8.57 3.46
C SER A 136 -10.75 -9.91 2.72
N ASP A 137 -10.39 -9.99 1.43
CA ASP A 137 -10.46 -11.24 0.67
C ASP A 137 -9.54 -12.31 1.29
N VAL A 138 -8.32 -11.94 1.69
CA VAL A 138 -7.37 -12.85 2.36
C VAL A 138 -7.89 -13.31 3.73
N LEU A 139 -8.48 -12.41 4.52
CA LEU A 139 -9.02 -12.76 5.85
C LEU A 139 -10.24 -13.67 5.78
N ILE A 140 -11.09 -13.53 4.75
CA ILE A 140 -12.27 -14.37 4.55
C ILE A 140 -11.89 -15.76 4.07
N ARG A 141 -10.82 -15.88 3.28
CA ARG A 141 -10.37 -17.17 2.74
C ARG A 141 -9.85 -18.09 3.83
N ARG A 142 -10.30 -19.33 3.78
CA ARG A 142 -9.81 -20.44 4.62
C ARG A 142 -8.78 -21.31 3.92
N ILE A 143 -8.82 -21.35 2.59
CA ILE A 143 -7.95 -22.15 1.72
C ILE A 143 -7.10 -21.19 0.89
N ALA A 144 -5.80 -21.51 0.75
CA ALA A 144 -4.87 -20.74 -0.06
C ALA A 144 -5.30 -20.68 -1.52
N TYR A 145 -4.83 -19.67 -2.25
CA TYR A 145 -5.03 -19.59 -3.69
C TYR A 145 -4.35 -20.76 -4.41
N HIS A 146 -5.01 -21.32 -5.39
CA HIS A 146 -4.41 -22.33 -6.26
C HIS A 146 -3.51 -21.63 -7.31
N GLU A 147 -2.19 -21.67 -7.10
CA GLU A 147 -1.20 -20.90 -7.86
C GLU A 147 -1.28 -21.12 -9.37
N VAL A 148 -1.46 -22.40 -9.79
CA VAL A 148 -1.55 -22.74 -11.21
C VAL A 148 -2.78 -22.11 -11.87
N SER A 149 -3.93 -22.08 -11.18
CA SER A 149 -5.15 -21.46 -11.70
C SER A 149 -5.08 -19.93 -11.65
N LEU A 150 -4.26 -19.36 -10.77
CA LEU A 150 -4.07 -17.91 -10.68
C LEU A 150 -3.19 -17.38 -11.82
N SER A 151 -2.16 -18.14 -12.20
CA SER A 151 -1.16 -17.72 -13.18
C SER A 151 -1.52 -18.05 -14.64
N ARG A 152 -2.56 -18.85 -14.88
CA ARG A 152 -2.93 -19.32 -16.23
C ARG A 152 -4.28 -18.79 -16.68
N SER A 153 -4.38 -18.45 -17.97
CA SER A 153 -5.60 -17.92 -18.60
C SER A 153 -6.82 -18.86 -18.56
N TYR A 154 -6.57 -20.18 -18.45
CA TYR A 154 -7.62 -21.21 -18.31
C TYR A 154 -7.97 -21.56 -16.86
N GLY A 155 -7.41 -20.84 -15.90
CA GLY A 155 -7.75 -21.00 -14.48
C GLY A 155 -9.19 -20.60 -14.18
N PHE A 156 -9.74 -21.10 -13.07
CA PHE A 156 -11.10 -20.75 -12.65
C PHE A 156 -11.22 -19.36 -12.02
N TYR A 157 -10.11 -18.69 -11.75
CA TYR A 157 -10.12 -17.29 -11.33
C TYR A 157 -10.34 -16.38 -12.53
N LYS A 158 -11.35 -15.52 -12.45
CA LYS A 158 -11.60 -14.52 -13.49
C LYS A 158 -10.52 -13.46 -13.48
N ALA A 159 -10.05 -13.04 -14.65
CA ALA A 159 -9.05 -11.98 -14.79
C ALA A 159 -9.51 -10.65 -14.16
N VAL A 160 -10.79 -10.32 -14.26
CA VAL A 160 -11.39 -9.12 -13.66
C VAL A 160 -12.62 -9.52 -12.85
N ASN A 161 -12.68 -9.06 -11.62
CA ASN A 161 -13.85 -9.18 -10.78
C ASN A 161 -14.64 -7.88 -10.80
N ILE A 162 -15.71 -7.85 -11.58
CA ILE A 162 -16.56 -6.67 -11.79
C ILE A 162 -17.05 -6.08 -10.47
N THR A 163 -17.49 -6.91 -9.52
CA THR A 163 -17.96 -6.44 -8.21
C THR A 163 -16.87 -5.73 -7.41
N ASN A 164 -15.67 -6.31 -7.35
CA ASN A 164 -14.56 -5.68 -6.65
C ASN A 164 -14.08 -4.42 -7.38
N THR A 165 -14.06 -4.45 -8.72
CA THR A 165 -13.65 -3.28 -9.52
C THR A 165 -14.64 -2.12 -9.37
N ALA A 166 -15.94 -2.39 -9.46
CA ALA A 166 -16.97 -1.37 -9.27
C ALA A 166 -16.95 -0.79 -7.85
N GLY A 167 -16.79 -1.67 -6.85
CA GLY A 167 -16.66 -1.23 -5.46
C GLY A 167 -15.37 -0.47 -5.18
N TRP A 168 -14.27 -0.84 -5.83
CA TRP A 168 -13.02 -0.09 -5.79
C TRP A 168 -13.19 1.31 -6.37
N LEU A 169 -13.81 1.43 -7.54
CA LEU A 169 -14.09 2.73 -8.16
C LEU A 169 -14.98 3.60 -7.26
N LEU A 170 -16.01 3.01 -6.65
CA LEU A 170 -16.86 3.71 -5.70
C LEU A 170 -16.08 4.20 -4.47
N ALA A 171 -15.24 3.33 -3.89
CA ALA A 171 -14.41 3.68 -2.73
C ALA A 171 -13.42 4.80 -3.07
N VAL A 172 -12.82 4.75 -4.27
CA VAL A 172 -11.92 5.80 -4.77
C VAL A 172 -12.67 7.12 -4.97
N ALA A 173 -13.84 7.10 -5.61
CA ALA A 173 -14.65 8.30 -5.80
C ALA A 173 -15.03 8.94 -4.45
N LEU A 174 -15.51 8.15 -3.50
CA LEU A 174 -15.85 8.66 -2.16
C LEU A 174 -14.62 9.18 -1.41
N GLY A 175 -13.50 8.47 -1.49
CA GLY A 175 -12.26 8.87 -0.86
C GLY A 175 -11.71 10.19 -1.42
N TRP A 176 -11.65 10.34 -2.74
CA TRP A 176 -11.26 11.59 -3.39
C TRP A 176 -12.27 12.72 -3.15
N GLY A 177 -13.55 12.39 -3.05
CA GLY A 177 -14.58 13.37 -2.71
C GLY A 177 -14.43 13.97 -1.30
N LEU A 178 -13.79 13.25 -0.39
CA LEU A 178 -13.57 13.67 0.99
C LEU A 178 -12.13 14.13 1.28
N LEU A 179 -11.23 14.01 0.30
CA LEU A 179 -9.84 14.42 0.40
C LEU A 179 -9.67 15.81 -0.19
N LYS A 180 -9.07 16.74 0.53
CA LYS A 180 -8.67 18.04 -0.02
C LYS A 180 -7.18 18.07 -0.30
N SER A 181 -6.78 18.81 -1.31
CA SER A 181 -5.39 19.01 -1.72
C SER A 181 -5.14 20.48 -1.99
N ASP A 182 -3.96 20.94 -1.58
CA ASP A 182 -3.52 22.32 -1.84
C ASP A 182 -2.82 22.45 -3.22
N LEU A 183 -2.68 21.34 -3.97
CA LEU A 183 -2.14 21.35 -5.32
C LEU A 183 -3.19 21.80 -6.32
N VAL A 184 -2.84 22.74 -7.19
CA VAL A 184 -3.71 23.28 -8.23
C VAL A 184 -4.25 22.20 -9.15
N GLU A 185 -3.42 21.21 -9.50
CA GLU A 185 -3.80 20.08 -10.34
C GLU A 185 -4.89 19.20 -9.71
N PHE A 186 -5.03 19.26 -8.39
CA PHE A 186 -5.97 18.46 -7.61
C PHE A 186 -7.04 19.30 -6.90
N GLU A 187 -7.25 20.53 -7.31
CA GLU A 187 -8.28 21.43 -6.76
C GLU A 187 -9.70 20.84 -6.81
N TRP A 188 -9.95 19.94 -7.77
CA TRP A 188 -11.21 19.22 -7.90
C TRP A 188 -11.48 18.17 -6.82
N LEU A 189 -10.48 17.79 -6.00
CA LEU A 189 -10.66 16.90 -4.87
C LEU A 189 -11.47 17.58 -3.77
N GLY A 190 -12.15 16.77 -2.94
CA GLY A 190 -12.95 17.30 -1.83
C GLY A 190 -14.35 17.74 -2.20
N TYR A 191 -14.85 17.40 -3.41
CA TYR A 191 -16.19 17.77 -3.88
C TYR A 191 -17.34 17.27 -2.98
N LEU A 192 -17.13 16.24 -2.16
CA LEU A 192 -18.08 15.83 -1.12
C LEU A 192 -17.82 16.54 0.21
N ALA A 193 -16.59 16.86 0.51
CA ALA A 193 -16.23 17.60 1.71
C ALA A 193 -16.89 18.99 1.73
N ASP A 194 -16.96 19.65 0.56
CA ASP A 194 -17.58 20.97 0.40
C ASP A 194 -19.09 20.95 0.60
N LEU A 195 -19.73 19.80 0.48
CA LEU A 195 -21.16 19.61 0.76
C LEU A 195 -21.45 19.41 2.25
N THR A 196 -20.42 19.20 3.07
CA THR A 196 -20.58 18.98 4.50
C THR A 196 -20.47 20.28 5.29
N THR A 197 -21.13 20.34 6.45
CA THR A 197 -21.05 21.47 7.37
C THR A 197 -19.66 21.66 8.02
N ASN A 198 -18.81 20.63 7.93
CA ASN A 198 -17.47 20.59 8.53
C ASN A 198 -16.37 20.54 7.45
N ALA A 199 -16.46 21.35 6.42
CA ALA A 199 -15.48 21.36 5.31
C ALA A 199 -14.03 21.57 5.80
N GLU A 200 -13.85 22.34 6.85
CA GLU A 200 -12.54 22.62 7.47
C GLU A 200 -11.90 21.36 8.10
N PHE A 201 -12.71 20.52 8.75
CA PHE A 201 -12.26 19.23 9.28
C PHE A 201 -11.72 18.31 8.18
N TRP A 202 -12.41 18.25 7.03
CA TRP A 202 -11.97 17.46 5.88
C TRP A 202 -10.71 18.02 5.22
N ALA A 203 -10.58 19.34 5.17
CA ALA A 203 -9.40 20.02 4.62
C ALA A 203 -8.13 19.72 5.43
N GLN A 204 -8.26 19.57 6.75
CA GLN A 204 -7.13 19.33 7.66
C GLN A 204 -6.89 17.84 7.93
N SER A 205 -7.71 16.95 7.39
CA SER A 205 -7.65 15.52 7.66
C SER A 205 -7.51 14.67 6.40
N ASN A 206 -6.81 13.55 6.52
CA ASN A 206 -6.70 12.55 5.46
C ASN A 206 -7.75 11.43 5.59
N PHE A 207 -8.89 11.73 6.21
CA PHE A 207 -9.95 10.74 6.44
C PHE A 207 -10.53 10.16 5.16
N GLY A 208 -10.45 10.84 4.02
CA GLY A 208 -10.81 10.28 2.72
C GLY A 208 -10.07 8.98 2.40
N VAL A 209 -8.78 8.88 2.75
CA VAL A 209 -7.98 7.65 2.59
C VAL A 209 -8.49 6.53 3.50
N VAL A 210 -8.79 6.87 4.76
CA VAL A 210 -9.30 5.89 5.76
C VAL A 210 -10.67 5.36 5.33
N ILE A 211 -11.55 6.23 4.83
CA ILE A 211 -12.88 5.84 4.35
C ILE A 211 -12.77 4.95 3.12
N ALA A 212 -11.88 5.27 2.17
CA ALA A 212 -11.62 4.43 1.01
C ALA A 212 -11.15 3.02 1.43
N PHE A 213 -10.24 2.94 2.39
CA PHE A 213 -9.79 1.66 2.96
C PHE A 213 -10.94 0.90 3.63
N ALA A 214 -11.74 1.56 4.46
CA ALA A 214 -12.85 0.95 5.18
C ALA A 214 -13.93 0.40 4.21
N ILE A 215 -14.28 1.16 3.18
CA ILE A 215 -15.21 0.69 2.12
C ILE A 215 -14.61 -0.51 1.41
N GLY A 216 -13.33 -0.45 1.02
CA GLY A 216 -12.61 -1.56 0.41
C GLY A 216 -12.62 -2.82 1.30
N LEU A 217 -12.41 -2.65 2.60
CA LEU A 217 -12.44 -3.76 3.58
C LEU A 217 -13.84 -4.40 3.71
N LEU A 218 -14.89 -3.59 3.70
CA LEU A 218 -16.26 -4.07 3.85
C LEU A 218 -16.83 -4.72 2.58
N LEU A 219 -16.33 -4.34 1.41
CA LEU A 219 -16.87 -4.80 0.13
C LEU A 219 -16.83 -6.32 -0.06
N PRO A 220 -15.72 -7.05 0.16
CA PRO A 220 -15.70 -8.51 0.04
C PRO A 220 -16.56 -9.20 1.09
N VAL A 221 -16.72 -8.60 2.27
CA VAL A 221 -17.63 -9.12 3.32
C VAL A 221 -19.08 -9.04 2.85
N ALA A 222 -19.47 -7.90 2.27
CA ALA A 222 -20.83 -7.66 1.83
C ALA A 222 -21.21 -8.46 0.56
N ALA A 223 -20.31 -8.55 -0.42
CA ALA A 223 -20.64 -9.07 -1.74
C ALA A 223 -19.71 -10.21 -2.23
N GLY A 224 -18.61 -10.51 -1.53
CA GLY A 224 -17.57 -11.44 -1.97
C GLY A 224 -17.68 -12.86 -1.43
N ILE A 225 -18.30 -13.07 -0.27
CA ILE A 225 -18.33 -14.37 0.44
C ILE A 225 -18.82 -15.53 -0.43
N PRO A 226 -19.94 -15.45 -1.16
CA PRO A 226 -20.41 -16.58 -1.97
C PRO A 226 -19.42 -16.99 -3.06
N ARG A 227 -18.77 -16.00 -3.67
CA ARG A 227 -17.75 -16.22 -4.69
C ARG A 227 -16.50 -16.87 -4.10
N ILE A 228 -16.02 -16.37 -2.96
CA ILE A 228 -14.84 -16.92 -2.28
C ILE A 228 -15.08 -18.38 -1.93
N LYS A 229 -16.23 -18.71 -1.35
CA LYS A 229 -16.60 -20.09 -1.02
C LYS A 229 -16.64 -21.01 -2.26
N ARG A 230 -17.19 -20.53 -3.39
CA ARG A 230 -17.19 -21.29 -4.64
C ARG A 230 -15.76 -21.58 -5.12
N GLN A 231 -14.88 -20.58 -5.06
CA GLN A 231 -13.47 -20.76 -5.44
C GLN A 231 -12.75 -21.75 -4.53
N GLU A 232 -13.03 -21.74 -3.24
CA GLU A 232 -12.50 -22.72 -2.29
C GLU A 232 -12.96 -24.15 -2.61
N GLN A 233 -14.21 -24.32 -2.99
CA GLN A 233 -14.74 -25.62 -3.41
C GLN A 233 -14.05 -26.15 -4.68
N GLU A 234 -13.75 -25.27 -5.65
CA GLU A 234 -12.99 -25.64 -6.85
C GLU A 234 -11.56 -26.09 -6.50
N VAL A 235 -10.89 -25.42 -5.57
CA VAL A 235 -9.57 -25.83 -5.08
C VAL A 235 -9.63 -27.24 -4.48
N LEU A 236 -10.58 -27.48 -3.58
CA LEU A 236 -10.76 -28.80 -2.95
C LEU A 236 -11.05 -29.89 -3.97
N ALA A 237 -11.87 -29.61 -4.99
CA ALA A 237 -12.18 -30.58 -6.04
C ALA A 237 -10.94 -30.92 -6.89
N ILE A 238 -10.06 -29.95 -7.16
CA ILE A 238 -8.78 -30.16 -7.86
C ILE A 238 -7.85 -31.02 -7.02
N GLU A 239 -7.73 -30.71 -5.73
CA GLU A 239 -6.89 -31.47 -4.81
C GLU A 239 -7.37 -32.91 -4.63
N ALA A 240 -8.67 -33.13 -4.51
CA ALA A 240 -9.26 -34.47 -4.44
C ALA A 240 -8.93 -35.28 -5.69
N ARG A 241 -9.15 -34.74 -6.89
CA ARG A 241 -8.79 -35.43 -8.16
C ARG A 241 -7.30 -35.71 -8.26
N ARG A 242 -6.47 -34.82 -7.80
CA ARG A 242 -5.01 -35.03 -7.79
C ARG A 242 -4.62 -36.19 -6.88
N ASN A 243 -5.23 -36.30 -5.68
CA ASN A 243 -4.98 -37.37 -4.75
C ASN A 243 -5.48 -38.70 -5.31
N ASP A 244 -6.70 -38.77 -5.87
CA ASP A 244 -7.22 -39.98 -6.53
C ASP A 244 -6.27 -40.47 -7.64
N LEU A 245 -5.73 -39.55 -8.44
CA LEU A 245 -4.76 -39.93 -9.49
C LEU A 245 -3.44 -40.46 -8.94
N ARG A 246 -2.95 -39.91 -7.82
CA ARG A 246 -1.74 -40.41 -7.15
C ARG A 246 -1.95 -41.80 -6.59
N ASP A 247 -3.11 -42.05 -5.98
CA ASP A 247 -3.46 -43.34 -5.43
C ASP A 247 -3.56 -44.39 -6.55
N VAL A 248 -4.21 -44.07 -7.67
CA VAL A 248 -4.32 -44.96 -8.85
C VAL A 248 -2.96 -45.28 -9.48
N LEU A 249 -2.03 -44.32 -9.46
CA LEU A 249 -0.67 -44.47 -10.02
C LEU A 249 0.32 -45.10 -9.03
N GLY A 250 -0.10 -45.41 -7.81
CA GLY A 250 0.76 -45.96 -6.75
C GLY A 250 1.87 -45.02 -6.31
N LEU A 251 1.70 -43.73 -6.51
CA LEU A 251 2.65 -42.70 -6.10
C LEU A 251 2.32 -42.24 -4.64
N VAL A 252 2.37 -43.18 -3.73
CA VAL A 252 2.24 -42.88 -2.28
C VAL A 252 3.63 -42.48 -1.77
N ASP A 253 3.70 -41.33 -1.09
CA ASP A 253 4.91 -40.85 -0.39
C ASP A 253 5.23 -41.72 0.83
#